data_ae8e2116f9c4b241440cfef1d12f1810
#
_entry.id   ae8e2116f9c4b241440cfef1d12f1810
#
_cell.length_a   1.000
_cell.length_b   1.000
_cell.length_c   1.000
_cell.angle_alpha   90.00
_cell.angle_beta   90.00
_cell.angle_gamma   90.00
#
_symmetry.space_group_name_H-M   'P 1'
#
loop_
_entity.id
_entity.type
_entity.pdbx_description
1 polymer ?
#
loop_
_entity_poly.entity_id
_entity_poly.type
_entity_poly.pdbx_seq_one_letter_code
_entity_poly.pdbx_strand_id
1 'polypeptide(L)'
;MPRVIHFDIPADDTKRAQKFYQDVFGWKFDRWDGPMEYWMIKTGDEKQPGINGRLSMRMGQAGTTNTVDVSSIDEFSKKIISNGGNIIIAKTAIPGVVWFAQCKDTEGNIFGIMQPDANVK
;
A
#
# COMPACT_ATOMS: atom_id res chain seq x y z
N MET A 1 -15.29 -5.78 -3.17
CA MET A 1 -14.70 -5.49 -1.86
C MET A 1 -14.98 -6.59 -0.87
N PRO A 2 -14.01 -6.94 -0.05
CA PRO A 2 -12.61 -6.49 -0.06
C PRO A 2 -11.75 -7.29 -1.04
N ARG A 3 -10.82 -6.59 -1.71
CA ARG A 3 -9.89 -7.19 -2.69
C ARG A 3 -8.50 -6.60 -2.51
N VAL A 4 -7.46 -7.35 -2.91
CA VAL A 4 -6.13 -6.77 -3.05
C VAL A 4 -6.16 -5.90 -4.32
N ILE A 5 -5.95 -4.60 -4.15
CA ILE A 5 -6.01 -3.65 -5.27
C ILE A 5 -4.70 -2.88 -5.45
N HIS A 6 -3.73 -3.11 -4.59
CA HIS A 6 -2.52 -2.30 -4.54
C HIS A 6 -1.41 -3.11 -3.88
N PHE A 7 -0.16 -2.91 -4.29
CA PHE A 7 0.99 -3.46 -3.60
C PHE A 7 1.94 -2.35 -3.20
N ASP A 8 2.74 -2.60 -2.16
CA ASP A 8 3.72 -1.64 -1.67
C ASP A 8 5.08 -2.29 -1.64
N ILE A 9 6.04 -1.67 -2.31
CA ILE A 9 7.43 -2.12 -2.34
C ILE A 9 8.26 -1.22 -1.43
N PRO A 10 8.80 -1.75 -0.32
CA PRO A 10 9.75 -0.99 0.50
C PRO A 10 11.14 -1.04 -0.13
N ALA A 11 11.88 0.05 -0.03
CA ALA A 11 13.24 0.13 -0.55
C ALA A 11 14.15 0.91 0.39
N ASP A 12 15.39 0.44 0.51
CA ASP A 12 16.43 1.18 1.24
C ASP A 12 16.98 2.31 0.38
N ASP A 13 16.94 2.12 -0.95
CA ASP A 13 17.33 3.12 -1.94
C ASP A 13 16.28 3.13 -3.04
N THR A 14 15.42 4.14 -3.02
CA THR A 14 14.28 4.22 -3.94
C THR A 14 14.71 4.41 -5.39
N LYS A 15 15.78 5.15 -5.64
CA LYS A 15 16.29 5.37 -7.00
C LYS A 15 16.85 4.09 -7.61
N ARG A 16 17.57 3.32 -6.82
CA ARG A 16 18.11 2.03 -7.25
C ARG A 16 16.98 1.06 -7.56
N ALA A 17 15.95 1.01 -6.72
CA ALA A 17 14.78 0.16 -6.94
C ALA A 17 14.03 0.57 -8.22
N GLN A 18 13.81 1.87 -8.43
CA GLN A 18 13.16 2.38 -9.64
C GLN A 18 13.89 1.95 -10.89
N LYS A 19 15.21 2.13 -10.91
CA LYS A 19 16.03 1.75 -12.06
C LYS A 19 15.89 0.26 -12.36
N PHE A 20 15.91 -0.58 -11.34
CA PHE A 20 15.74 -2.02 -11.51
C PHE A 20 14.42 -2.35 -12.21
N TYR A 21 13.30 -1.88 -11.66
CA TYR A 21 11.99 -2.21 -12.20
C TYR A 21 11.71 -1.58 -13.55
N GLN A 22 12.24 -0.39 -13.80
CA GLN A 22 12.16 0.25 -15.12
C GLN A 22 12.93 -0.53 -16.17
N ASP A 23 14.15 -0.94 -15.85
CA ASP A 23 15.01 -1.61 -16.82
C ASP A 23 14.53 -3.03 -17.11
N VAL A 24 13.96 -3.72 -16.12
CA VAL A 24 13.51 -5.10 -16.28
C VAL A 24 12.10 -5.18 -16.86
N PHE A 25 11.15 -4.41 -16.33
CA PHE A 25 9.73 -4.55 -16.69
C PHE A 25 9.15 -3.35 -17.42
N GLY A 26 9.87 -2.24 -17.49
CA GLY A 26 9.36 -1.03 -18.12
C GLY A 26 8.33 -0.27 -17.28
N TRP A 27 8.28 -0.54 -15.99
CA TRP A 27 7.33 0.14 -15.11
C TRP A 27 7.67 1.64 -15.02
N LYS A 28 6.63 2.46 -14.80
CA LYS A 28 6.76 3.92 -14.68
C LYS A 28 6.55 4.34 -13.24
N PHE A 29 7.34 5.33 -12.82
CA PHE A 29 7.33 5.84 -11.44
C PHE A 29 7.08 7.33 -11.47
N ASP A 30 6.06 7.77 -10.72
CA ASP A 30 5.73 9.18 -10.56
C ASP A 30 5.80 9.55 -9.08
N ARG A 31 6.53 10.62 -8.77
CA ARG A 31 6.65 11.12 -7.39
C ARG A 31 5.29 11.64 -6.94
N TRP A 32 4.79 11.12 -5.80
CA TRP A 32 3.59 11.66 -5.18
C TRP A 32 3.87 13.06 -4.63
N ASP A 33 2.96 13.99 -4.88
CA ASP A 33 3.08 15.37 -4.42
C ASP A 33 2.52 15.50 -3.00
N GLY A 34 3.29 14.98 -2.04
CA GLY A 34 2.91 14.97 -0.65
C GLY A 34 4.14 15.01 0.26
N PRO A 35 3.92 15.04 1.59
CA PRO A 35 5.02 15.24 2.55
C PRO A 35 5.97 14.05 2.68
N MET A 36 5.54 12.85 2.26
CA MET A 36 6.38 11.65 2.35
C MET A 36 6.90 11.26 0.97
N GLU A 37 8.05 10.58 0.94
CA GLU A 37 8.62 10.11 -0.31
C GLU A 37 7.90 8.84 -0.78
N TYR A 38 6.83 9.03 -1.55
CA TYR A 38 6.12 7.96 -2.22
C TYR A 38 6.24 8.09 -3.73
N TRP A 39 6.45 6.97 -4.40
CA TRP A 39 6.50 6.88 -5.85
C TRP A 39 5.36 5.98 -6.30
N MET A 40 4.44 6.52 -7.08
CA MET A 40 3.35 5.75 -7.65
C MET A 40 3.91 4.90 -8.79
N ILE A 41 3.58 3.61 -8.78
CA ILE A 41 4.07 2.65 -9.77
C ILE A 41 2.95 2.32 -10.72
N LYS A 42 3.18 2.59 -12.02
CA LYS A 42 2.28 2.16 -13.08
C LYS A 42 2.89 0.94 -13.76
N THR A 43 2.25 -0.21 -13.61
CA THR A 43 2.77 -1.49 -14.12
C THR A 43 2.26 -1.83 -15.50
N GLY A 44 1.20 -1.18 -15.97
CA GLY A 44 0.64 -1.43 -17.28
C GLY A 44 -0.54 -0.52 -17.59
N ASP A 45 -1.20 -0.80 -18.71
CA ASP A 45 -2.39 -0.08 -19.13
C ASP A 45 -3.59 -0.49 -18.26
N GLU A 46 -4.52 0.45 -18.05
CA GLU A 46 -5.76 0.20 -17.28
C GLU A 46 -6.58 -0.97 -17.81
N LYS A 47 -6.47 -1.22 -19.11
CA LYS A 47 -7.22 -2.31 -19.77
C LYS A 47 -6.59 -3.67 -19.62
N GLN A 48 -5.34 -3.73 -19.17
CA GLN A 48 -4.63 -5.00 -18.94
C GLN A 48 -4.94 -5.51 -17.53
N PRO A 49 -5.08 -6.84 -17.35
CA PRO A 49 -5.19 -7.41 -16.01
C PRO A 49 -3.94 -7.10 -15.19
N GLY A 50 -4.13 -6.70 -13.96
CA GLY A 50 -3.03 -6.39 -13.05
C GLY A 50 -3.38 -5.23 -12.13
N ILE A 51 -2.44 -4.89 -11.26
CA ILE A 51 -2.60 -3.80 -10.32
C ILE A 51 -1.37 -2.90 -10.34
N ASN A 52 -1.58 -1.66 -9.95
CA ASN A 52 -0.51 -0.70 -9.73
C ASN A 52 -0.10 -0.71 -8.26
N GLY A 53 0.97 -0.02 -7.93
CA GLY A 53 1.48 -0.04 -6.58
C GLY A 53 2.18 1.24 -6.18
N ARG A 54 2.95 1.12 -5.10
CA ARG A 54 3.68 2.23 -4.52
C ARG A 54 5.06 1.76 -4.08
N LEU A 55 6.06 2.61 -4.30
CA LEU A 55 7.41 2.45 -3.80
C LEU A 55 7.65 3.49 -2.72
N SER A 56 8.19 3.09 -1.60
CA SER A 56 8.54 4.01 -0.52
C SER A 56 9.79 3.54 0.23
N MET A 57 10.32 4.41 1.07
CA MET A 57 11.42 4.04 1.97
C MET A 57 10.95 2.95 2.92
N ARG A 58 11.84 2.00 3.20
CA ARG A 58 11.56 0.90 4.12
C ARG A 58 11.31 1.42 5.53
N MET A 59 10.22 0.96 6.13
CA MET A 59 9.83 1.32 7.49
C MET A 59 9.48 0.06 8.28
N GLY A 60 10.42 -0.89 8.31
CA GLY A 60 10.25 -2.13 9.07
C GLY A 60 9.68 -3.31 8.29
N GLN A 61 9.21 -3.11 7.06
CA GLN A 61 8.70 -4.22 6.25
C GLN A 61 9.86 -5.07 5.73
N ALA A 62 9.72 -6.39 5.79
CA ALA A 62 10.72 -7.30 5.25
C ALA A 62 10.71 -7.35 3.73
N GLY A 63 9.55 -7.13 3.10
CA GLY A 63 9.39 -7.18 1.65
C GLY A 63 8.07 -6.56 1.20
N THR A 64 7.70 -6.83 -0.03
CA THR A 64 6.47 -6.32 -0.64
C THR A 64 5.24 -6.70 0.18
N THR A 65 4.34 -5.75 0.36
CA THR A 65 3.08 -5.96 1.06
C THR A 65 1.90 -5.68 0.14
N ASN A 66 0.77 -6.33 0.40
CA ASN A 66 -0.47 -6.10 -0.32
C ASN A 66 -1.36 -5.12 0.45
N THR A 67 -2.18 -4.37 -0.28
CA THR A 67 -3.19 -3.50 0.32
C THR A 67 -4.57 -3.93 -0.17
N VAL A 68 -5.48 -4.10 0.78
CA VAL A 68 -6.86 -4.55 0.56
C VAL A 68 -7.81 -3.37 0.72
N ASP A 69 -8.74 -3.18 -0.22
CA ASP A 69 -9.75 -2.15 -0.08
C ASP A 69 -10.86 -2.62 0.85
N VAL A 70 -11.26 -1.76 1.77
CA VAL A 70 -12.32 -2.06 2.73
C VAL A 70 -13.31 -0.90 2.79
N SER A 71 -14.55 -1.21 3.14
CA SER A 71 -15.60 -0.19 3.28
C SER A 71 -15.42 0.66 4.53
N SER A 72 -14.81 0.11 5.57
CA SER A 72 -14.58 0.78 6.85
C SER A 72 -13.36 0.20 7.53
N ILE A 73 -12.33 1.04 7.74
CA ILE A 73 -11.15 0.63 8.50
C ILE A 73 -11.52 0.29 9.93
N ASP A 74 -12.41 1.06 10.54
CA ASP A 74 -12.83 0.80 11.92
C ASP A 74 -13.47 -0.58 12.07
N GLU A 75 -14.38 -0.93 11.16
CA GLU A 75 -15.04 -2.22 11.18
C GLU A 75 -14.05 -3.37 10.91
N PHE A 76 -13.23 -3.24 9.88
CA PHE A 76 -12.29 -4.31 9.53
C PHE A 76 -11.15 -4.45 10.54
N SER A 77 -10.74 -3.38 11.19
CA SER A 77 -9.78 -3.46 12.28
C SER A 77 -10.29 -4.34 13.43
N LYS A 78 -11.56 -4.21 13.76
CA LYS A 78 -12.19 -5.07 14.78
C LYS A 78 -12.20 -6.54 14.34
N LYS A 79 -12.54 -6.79 13.08
CA LYS A 79 -12.53 -8.15 12.52
C LYS A 79 -11.14 -8.77 12.51
N ILE A 80 -10.14 -7.99 12.16
CA ILE A 80 -8.74 -8.44 12.15
C ILE A 80 -8.33 -8.87 13.55
N ILE A 81 -8.58 -8.04 14.55
CA ILE A 81 -8.23 -8.32 15.94
C ILE A 81 -8.99 -9.55 16.45
N SER A 82 -10.31 -9.62 16.20
CA SER A 82 -11.12 -10.75 16.68
C SER A 82 -10.76 -12.07 16.03
N ASN A 83 -10.09 -12.05 14.88
CA ASN A 83 -9.65 -13.25 14.19
C ASN A 83 -8.15 -13.55 14.36
N GLY A 84 -7.49 -12.92 15.32
CA GLY A 84 -6.11 -13.24 15.69
C GLY A 84 -5.03 -12.41 15.03
N GLY A 85 -5.40 -11.42 14.23
CA GLY A 85 -4.46 -10.47 13.66
C GLY A 85 -4.20 -9.29 14.58
N ASN A 86 -3.38 -8.36 14.11
CA ASN A 86 -2.99 -7.18 14.87
C ASN A 86 -3.00 -5.94 14.00
N ILE A 87 -3.19 -4.78 14.62
CA ILE A 87 -3.04 -3.49 13.97
C ILE A 87 -1.67 -2.94 14.37
N ILE A 88 -0.79 -2.72 13.38
CA ILE A 88 0.56 -2.21 13.60
C ILE A 88 0.56 -0.69 13.56
N ILE A 89 -0.06 -0.13 12.52
CA ILE A 89 -0.25 1.32 12.39
C ILE A 89 -1.74 1.57 12.29
N ALA A 90 -2.28 2.28 13.27
CA ALA A 90 -3.70 2.61 13.35
C ALA A 90 -4.13 3.51 12.18
N LYS A 91 -5.44 3.62 11.98
CA LYS A 91 -6.06 4.44 10.94
C LYS A 91 -5.38 5.81 10.80
N THR A 92 -4.84 6.06 9.64
CA THR A 92 -4.08 7.27 9.31
C THR A 92 -4.56 7.82 7.98
N ALA A 93 -4.70 9.13 7.88
CA ALA A 93 -5.05 9.77 6.62
C ALA A 93 -3.80 9.84 5.71
N ILE A 94 -3.97 9.42 4.46
CA ILE A 94 -3.06 9.80 3.38
C ILE A 94 -3.76 10.96 2.69
N PRO A 95 -3.31 12.20 2.91
CA PRO A 95 -4.08 13.39 2.52
C PRO A 95 -4.48 13.40 1.04
N GLY A 96 -5.77 13.63 0.79
CA GLY A 96 -6.31 13.70 -0.56
C GLY A 96 -6.44 12.36 -1.26
N VAL A 97 -6.16 11.25 -0.59
CA VAL A 97 -6.14 9.92 -1.21
C VAL A 97 -7.07 8.95 -0.50
N VAL A 98 -6.68 8.45 0.68
CA VAL A 98 -7.41 7.40 1.40
C VAL A 98 -7.14 7.47 2.90
N TRP A 99 -7.95 6.74 3.67
CA TRP A 99 -7.60 6.28 5.02
C TRP A 99 -6.83 4.97 4.89
N PHE A 100 -5.83 4.78 5.72
CA PHE A 100 -4.93 3.62 5.66
C PHE A 100 -4.63 3.10 7.05
N ALA A 101 -4.47 1.78 7.16
CA ALA A 101 -3.92 1.15 8.36
C ALA A 101 -2.99 0.01 7.94
N GLN A 102 -1.97 -0.24 8.75
CA GLN A 102 -1.06 -1.36 8.54
C GLN A 102 -1.35 -2.44 9.56
N CYS A 103 -1.46 -3.66 9.09
CA CYS A 103 -1.92 -4.79 9.88
C CYS A 103 -0.98 -5.97 9.74
N LYS A 104 -1.17 -6.95 10.62
CA LYS A 104 -0.44 -8.22 10.58
C LYS A 104 -1.46 -9.36 10.68
N ASP A 105 -1.30 -10.38 9.83
CA ASP A 105 -2.15 -11.58 9.89
C ASP A 105 -1.67 -12.55 10.98
N THR A 106 -2.30 -13.72 11.08
CA THR A 106 -1.98 -14.74 12.09
C THR A 106 -0.61 -15.36 11.88
N GLU A 107 -0.02 -15.24 10.70
CA GLU A 107 1.26 -15.84 10.34
C GLU A 107 2.41 -14.82 10.35
N GLY A 108 2.16 -13.61 10.81
CA GLY A 108 3.16 -12.57 10.88
C GLY A 108 3.36 -11.77 9.59
N ASN A 109 2.50 -11.96 8.59
CA ASN A 109 2.60 -11.21 7.35
C ASN A 109 1.97 -9.83 7.50
N ILE A 110 2.70 -8.82 7.06
CA ILE A 110 2.23 -7.43 7.07
C ILE A 110 1.38 -7.18 5.82
N PHE A 111 0.25 -6.52 5.99
CA PHE A 111 -0.60 -6.06 4.88
C PHE A 111 -1.25 -4.74 5.26
N GLY A 112 -1.73 -4.02 4.24
CA GLY A 112 -2.45 -2.77 4.45
C GLY A 112 -3.94 -2.94 4.19
N ILE A 113 -4.74 -2.10 4.84
CA ILE A 113 -6.13 -1.90 4.47
C ILE A 113 -6.34 -0.43 4.17
N MET A 114 -7.14 -0.14 3.15
CA MET A 114 -7.43 1.24 2.74
C MET A 114 -8.92 1.44 2.57
N GLN A 115 -9.37 2.61 2.99
CA GLN A 115 -10.76 3.03 2.83
C GLN A 115 -10.75 4.27 1.95
N PRO A 116 -11.26 4.17 0.70
CA PRO A 116 -11.36 5.34 -0.16
C PRO A 116 -12.31 6.36 0.45
N ASP A 117 -11.86 7.61 0.53
CA ASP A 117 -12.68 8.69 1.06
C ASP A 117 -12.22 10.01 0.42
N ALA A 118 -13.07 10.59 -0.42
CA ALA A 118 -12.79 11.83 -1.11
C ALA A 118 -12.61 13.02 -0.17
N ASN A 119 -13.03 12.89 1.09
CA ASN A 119 -12.95 13.95 2.10
C ASN A 119 -11.73 13.83 3.01
N VAL A 120 -10.82 12.91 2.75
CA VAL A 120 -9.58 12.79 3.53
C VAL A 120 -8.72 14.01 3.27
N LYS A 121 -8.33 14.66 4.36
CA LYS A 121 -7.52 15.89 4.33
C LYS A 121 -6.13 15.68 4.90
#